data_0027507d12c6709217d5520757d98f6d
#
_entry.id   0027507d12c6709217d5520757d98f6d
#
_cell.length_a   1.000
_cell.length_b   1.000
_cell.length_c   1.000
_cell.angle_alpha   90.00
_cell.angle_beta   90.00
_cell.angle_gamma   90.00
#
_symmetry.space_group_name_H-M   'P 1'
#
loop_
_entity.id
_entity.type
_entity.pdbx_description
1 polymer ?
#
loop_
_entity_poly.entity_id
_entity_poly.type
_entity_poly.pdbx_seq_one_letter_code
_entity_poly.pdbx_strand_id
1 'polypeptide(L)'
;MPKKKLDIIYEDKYLIIINKPSSILTISRDNRNDKNLYDEVKEYVKKQNPKNKIFIVHRLDKDTSGLIIFAKNEKVKSILQTNWTKVKRYYYAVVNGIVKENNHLENYLLETKTHDVIITKDKKKGILAITNFEVMEYNKKYTLLNIEIKTGRKNQIRVQLANIKHPIVGDKKYGNKERMPLCLQAYRLEFLHPITNKNIEIEIKLPKKLENLIK
;
A
#
# COMPACT_ATOMS: atom_id res chain seq x y z
N MET A 1 -20.42 -7.03 17.44
CA MET A 1 -20.37 -6.77 15.98
C MET A 1 -19.82 -8.01 15.29
N PRO A 2 -20.41 -8.52 14.21
CA PRO A 2 -19.87 -9.67 13.50
C PRO A 2 -18.43 -9.35 13.02
N LYS A 3 -17.48 -10.29 13.23
CA LYS A 3 -16.12 -10.16 12.69
C LYS A 3 -16.24 -10.01 11.17
N LYS A 4 -15.77 -8.88 10.61
CA LYS A 4 -15.75 -8.66 9.18
C LYS A 4 -14.91 -9.78 8.55
N LYS A 5 -15.49 -10.54 7.60
CA LYS A 5 -14.79 -11.62 6.90
C LYS A 5 -13.57 -11.05 6.18
N LEU A 6 -12.42 -11.74 6.25
CA LEU A 6 -11.24 -11.39 5.46
C LEU A 6 -11.59 -11.39 3.97
N ASP A 7 -11.20 -10.33 3.27
CA ASP A 7 -11.34 -10.22 1.81
C ASP A 7 -10.10 -10.85 1.16
N ILE A 8 -10.15 -12.18 0.98
CA ILE A 8 -9.07 -12.99 0.42
C ILE A 8 -9.19 -12.94 -1.10
N ILE A 9 -8.17 -12.40 -1.77
CA ILE A 9 -8.13 -12.27 -3.24
C ILE A 9 -7.43 -13.46 -3.89
N TYR A 10 -6.40 -14.00 -3.22
CA TYR A 10 -5.66 -15.17 -3.68
C TYR A 10 -5.18 -15.98 -2.47
N GLU A 11 -5.23 -17.29 -2.58
CA GLU A 11 -4.66 -18.18 -1.57
C GLU A 11 -4.21 -19.49 -2.20
N ASP A 12 -3.00 -19.92 -1.85
CA ASP A 12 -2.48 -21.24 -2.16
C ASP A 12 -1.73 -21.86 -0.96
N LYS A 13 -0.94 -22.90 -1.21
CA LYS A 13 -0.12 -23.56 -0.17
C LYS A 13 0.95 -22.62 0.40
N TYR A 14 1.38 -21.60 -0.32
CA TYR A 14 2.58 -20.80 -0.03
C TYR A 14 2.29 -19.35 0.32
N LEU A 15 1.23 -18.79 -0.23
CA LEU A 15 0.88 -17.38 -0.14
C LEU A 15 -0.59 -17.18 0.23
N ILE A 16 -0.88 -16.04 0.83
CA ILE A 16 -2.24 -15.49 0.92
C ILE A 16 -2.17 -13.99 0.63
N ILE A 17 -3.05 -13.50 -0.24
CA ILE A 17 -3.15 -12.08 -0.62
C ILE A 17 -4.51 -11.57 -0.21
N ILE A 18 -4.51 -10.50 0.57
CA ILE A 18 -5.69 -9.91 1.20
C ILE A 18 -5.89 -8.51 0.65
N ASN A 19 -7.13 -8.13 0.39
CA ASN A 19 -7.50 -6.73 0.22
C ASN A 19 -7.70 -6.10 1.61
N LYS A 20 -6.64 -5.44 2.10
CA LYS A 20 -6.64 -4.78 3.41
C LYS A 20 -7.61 -3.60 3.41
N PRO A 21 -8.56 -3.50 4.34
CA PRO A 21 -9.36 -2.29 4.49
C PRO A 21 -8.51 -1.12 4.98
N SER A 22 -8.96 0.11 4.71
CA SER A 22 -8.39 1.31 5.33
C SER A 22 -8.60 1.30 6.85
N SER A 23 -7.78 2.06 7.58
CA SER A 23 -7.87 2.29 9.03
C SER A 23 -7.53 1.08 9.92
N ILE A 24 -6.95 0.01 9.36
CA ILE A 24 -6.38 -1.10 10.11
C ILE A 24 -4.86 -1.19 9.91
N LEU A 25 -4.10 -1.43 10.97
CA LEU A 25 -2.67 -1.67 10.88
C LEU A 25 -2.37 -2.98 10.18
N THR A 26 -1.29 -3.06 9.43
CA THR A 26 -0.78 -4.34 8.91
C THR A 26 -0.32 -5.24 10.07
N ILE A 27 0.42 -4.67 11.01
CA ILE A 27 0.88 -5.28 12.25
C ILE A 27 0.94 -4.22 13.34
N SER A 28 0.62 -4.57 14.58
CA SER A 28 0.84 -3.71 15.75
C SER A 28 2.35 -3.62 16.05
N ARG A 29 2.80 -2.43 16.49
CA ARG A 29 4.08 -2.24 17.16
C ARG A 29 3.77 -2.43 18.64
N ASP A 30 4.56 -3.11 19.37
CA ASP A 30 4.40 -3.37 20.79
C ASP A 30 3.11 -4.16 21.13
N ASN A 31 3.13 -4.92 22.20
CA ASN A 31 2.05 -5.76 22.75
C ASN A 31 0.72 -5.03 23.06
N ARG A 32 0.42 -3.94 22.35
CA ARG A 32 -0.87 -3.28 22.43
C ARG A 32 -1.91 -4.15 21.72
N ASN A 33 -3.02 -4.38 22.36
CA ASN A 33 -4.18 -5.10 21.81
C ASN A 33 -4.87 -4.39 20.63
N ASP A 34 -4.11 -3.65 19.81
CA ASP A 34 -4.62 -2.99 18.64
C ASP A 34 -4.93 -4.02 17.56
N LYS A 35 -6.18 -4.10 17.15
CA LYS A 35 -6.59 -4.93 16.01
C LYS A 35 -5.72 -4.63 14.79
N ASN A 36 -5.10 -5.67 14.27
CA ASN A 36 -4.27 -5.57 13.08
C ASN A 36 -4.55 -6.74 12.13
N LEU A 37 -4.25 -6.54 10.86
CA LEU A 37 -4.55 -7.54 9.83
C LEU A 37 -3.75 -8.83 10.03
N TYR A 38 -2.51 -8.74 10.49
CA TYR A 38 -1.66 -9.92 10.71
C TYR A 38 -2.32 -10.91 11.68
N ASP A 39 -2.86 -10.43 12.79
CA ASP A 39 -3.52 -11.31 13.77
C ASP A 39 -4.81 -11.91 13.20
N GLU A 40 -5.59 -11.16 12.43
CA GLU A 40 -6.78 -11.69 11.76
C GLU A 40 -6.44 -12.82 10.77
N VAL A 41 -5.39 -12.62 9.94
CA VAL A 41 -4.92 -13.63 8.99
C VAL A 41 -4.31 -14.84 9.72
N LYS A 42 -3.57 -14.62 10.81
CA LYS A 42 -3.03 -15.67 11.66
C LYS A 42 -4.14 -16.55 12.27
N GLU A 43 -5.20 -15.92 12.79
CA GLU A 43 -6.37 -16.67 13.28
C GLU A 43 -7.03 -17.49 12.17
N TYR A 44 -7.16 -16.91 10.98
CA TYR A 44 -7.76 -17.58 9.82
C TYR A 44 -6.98 -18.84 9.42
N VAL A 45 -5.67 -18.75 9.22
CA VAL A 45 -4.86 -19.93 8.81
C VAL A 45 -4.75 -20.97 9.91
N LYS A 46 -4.76 -20.57 11.19
CA LYS A 46 -4.76 -21.51 12.34
C LYS A 46 -6.08 -22.26 12.50
N LYS A 47 -7.19 -21.71 12.07
CA LYS A 47 -8.48 -22.44 12.03
C LYS A 47 -8.48 -23.57 10.99
N GLN A 48 -7.71 -23.41 9.89
CA GLN A 48 -7.54 -24.49 8.92
C GLN A 48 -6.65 -25.60 9.47
N ASN A 49 -5.55 -25.24 10.14
CA ASN A 49 -4.67 -26.16 10.88
C ASN A 49 -3.90 -25.36 11.95
N PRO A 50 -3.94 -25.78 13.23
CA PRO A 50 -3.26 -25.10 14.34
C PRO A 50 -1.74 -24.92 14.15
N LYS A 51 -1.10 -25.78 13.36
CA LYS A 51 0.34 -25.70 13.03
C LYS A 51 0.67 -24.67 11.95
N ASN A 52 -0.33 -24.14 11.25
CA ASN A 52 -0.11 -23.13 10.19
C ASN A 52 0.48 -21.87 10.79
N LYS A 53 1.44 -21.31 10.05
CA LYS A 53 2.12 -20.05 10.35
C LYS A 53 1.88 -19.04 9.24
N ILE A 54 2.04 -17.77 9.55
CA ILE A 54 1.95 -16.67 8.60
C ILE A 54 3.13 -15.71 8.83
N PHE A 55 3.66 -15.14 7.77
CA PHE A 55 4.84 -14.28 7.79
C PHE A 55 4.58 -13.02 6.96
N ILE A 56 4.96 -11.87 7.49
CA ILE A 56 4.82 -10.58 6.81
C ILE A 56 5.91 -10.46 5.75
N VAL A 57 5.50 -10.23 4.52
CA VAL A 57 6.40 -9.95 3.39
C VAL A 57 6.67 -8.46 3.28
N HIS A 58 5.59 -7.66 3.28
CA HIS A 58 5.63 -6.20 3.21
C HIS A 58 4.51 -5.57 4.04
N ARG A 59 4.43 -4.24 4.03
CA ARG A 59 3.42 -3.52 4.79
C ARG A 59 2.75 -2.44 3.94
N LEU A 60 1.49 -2.16 4.25
CA LEU A 60 0.79 -0.94 3.89
C LEU A 60 0.62 -0.07 5.13
N ASP A 61 0.56 1.25 4.95
CA ASP A 61 0.24 2.18 6.03
C ASP A 61 -1.18 1.92 6.57
N LYS A 62 -1.46 2.35 7.80
CA LYS A 62 -2.76 2.13 8.46
C LYS A 62 -3.94 2.50 7.58
N ASP A 63 -3.89 3.71 6.98
CA ASP A 63 -5.01 4.27 6.22
C ASP A 63 -4.99 3.89 4.73
N THR A 64 -3.89 3.35 4.21
CA THR A 64 -3.80 2.79 2.86
C THR A 64 -4.57 1.49 2.79
N SER A 65 -5.48 1.35 1.83
CA SER A 65 -6.19 0.11 1.54
C SER A 65 -5.53 -0.68 0.41
N GLY A 66 -5.99 -1.93 0.19
CA GLY A 66 -5.61 -2.71 -0.98
C GLY A 66 -4.76 -3.93 -0.72
N LEU A 67 -4.12 -4.43 -1.76
CA LEU A 67 -3.46 -5.73 -1.81
C LEU A 67 -2.23 -5.81 -0.92
N ILE A 68 -2.19 -6.84 -0.08
CA ILE A 68 -1.06 -7.18 0.78
C ILE A 68 -0.80 -8.68 0.76
N ILE A 69 0.49 -9.06 0.65
CA ILE A 69 0.94 -10.45 0.59
C ILE A 69 1.44 -10.89 1.96
N PHE A 70 0.99 -12.06 2.40
CA PHE A 70 1.60 -12.82 3.49
C PHE A 70 2.12 -14.15 2.95
N ALA A 71 3.26 -14.59 3.46
CA ALA A 71 3.81 -15.91 3.18
C ALA A 71 3.35 -16.92 4.24
N LYS A 72 3.11 -18.18 3.83
CA LYS A 72 2.72 -19.26 4.74
C LYS A 72 3.90 -20.03 5.32
N ASN A 73 5.13 -19.74 4.86
CA ASN A 73 6.37 -20.26 5.47
C ASN A 73 7.52 -19.24 5.31
N GLU A 74 8.57 -19.43 6.11
CA GLU A 74 9.68 -18.48 6.20
C GLU A 74 10.55 -18.45 4.95
N LYS A 75 10.76 -19.60 4.28
CA LYS A 75 11.49 -19.68 3.02
C LYS A 75 10.83 -18.82 1.93
N VAL A 76 9.51 -18.92 1.79
CA VAL A 76 8.72 -18.12 0.84
C VAL A 76 8.80 -16.64 1.17
N LYS A 77 8.69 -16.26 2.45
CA LYS A 77 8.90 -14.88 2.90
C LYS A 77 10.27 -14.36 2.45
N SER A 78 11.33 -15.11 2.73
CA SER A 78 12.71 -14.71 2.42
C SER A 78 12.91 -14.53 0.90
N ILE A 79 12.41 -15.47 0.07
CA ILE A 79 12.50 -15.36 -1.39
C ILE A 79 11.80 -14.10 -1.89
N LEU A 80 10.58 -13.82 -1.41
CA LEU A 80 9.84 -12.63 -1.81
C LEU A 80 10.53 -11.34 -1.36
N GLN A 81 11.06 -11.30 -0.14
CA GLN A 81 11.77 -10.11 0.37
C GLN A 81 13.08 -9.85 -0.38
N THR A 82 13.86 -10.88 -0.70
CA THR A 82 15.08 -10.77 -1.51
C THR A 82 14.78 -10.25 -2.92
N ASN A 83 13.66 -10.68 -3.51
CA ASN A 83 13.24 -10.27 -4.85
C ASN A 83 12.23 -9.11 -4.84
N TRP A 84 12.06 -8.40 -3.72
CA TRP A 84 11.01 -7.39 -3.56
C TRP A 84 11.10 -6.24 -4.56
N THR A 85 12.29 -5.90 -5.02
CA THR A 85 12.51 -4.87 -6.06
C THR A 85 11.98 -5.27 -7.43
N LYS A 86 11.78 -6.57 -7.68
CA LYS A 86 11.19 -7.11 -8.91
C LYS A 86 9.65 -7.17 -8.85
N VAL A 87 9.06 -7.00 -7.67
CA VAL A 87 7.60 -6.96 -7.50
C VAL A 87 7.09 -5.59 -7.95
N LYS A 88 6.27 -5.57 -9.01
CA LYS A 88 5.61 -4.34 -9.44
C LYS A 88 4.38 -4.09 -8.57
N ARG A 89 4.21 -2.85 -8.17
CA ARG A 89 3.19 -2.42 -7.21
C ARG A 89 2.52 -1.16 -7.72
N TYR A 90 1.21 -1.28 -7.94
CA TYR A 90 0.42 -0.19 -8.51
C TYR A 90 -0.64 0.27 -7.51
N TYR A 91 -0.89 1.58 -7.54
CA TYR A 91 -1.84 2.23 -6.65
C TYR A 91 -2.78 3.14 -7.41
N TYR A 92 -4.05 3.17 -7.02
CA TYR A 92 -4.94 4.27 -7.33
C TYR A 92 -4.80 5.35 -6.25
N ALA A 93 -4.71 6.61 -6.67
CA ALA A 93 -4.81 7.76 -5.78
C ALA A 93 -5.72 8.83 -6.37
N VAL A 94 -6.63 9.38 -5.57
CA VAL A 94 -7.34 10.61 -5.93
C VAL A 94 -6.64 11.75 -5.22
N VAL A 95 -6.19 12.75 -5.98
CA VAL A 95 -5.45 13.91 -5.47
C VAL A 95 -6.25 15.20 -5.64
N ASN A 96 -5.94 16.18 -4.80
CA ASN A 96 -6.49 17.52 -4.88
C ASN A 96 -5.89 18.30 -6.05
N GLY A 97 -6.74 19.03 -6.77
CA GLY A 97 -6.35 19.83 -7.93
C GLY A 97 -6.26 19.02 -9.22
N ILE A 98 -5.96 19.74 -10.31
CA ILE A 98 -5.89 19.18 -11.67
C ILE A 98 -4.43 18.94 -12.01
N VAL A 99 -4.09 17.66 -12.16
CA VAL A 99 -2.80 17.21 -12.72
C VAL A 99 -3.03 16.91 -14.18
N LYS A 100 -2.26 17.55 -15.08
CA LYS A 100 -2.47 17.44 -16.52
C LYS A 100 -1.52 16.47 -17.21
N GLU A 101 -0.39 16.16 -16.60
CA GLU A 101 0.69 15.40 -17.22
C GLU A 101 1.13 14.24 -16.34
N ASN A 102 1.53 13.15 -16.96
CA ASN A 102 2.21 12.05 -16.31
C ASN A 102 3.56 12.53 -15.77
N ASN A 103 4.04 11.91 -14.69
CA ASN A 103 5.28 12.37 -14.10
C ASN A 103 6.09 11.24 -13.46
N HIS A 104 7.39 11.53 -13.26
CA HIS A 104 8.36 10.73 -12.53
C HIS A 104 8.87 11.54 -11.34
N LEU A 105 8.64 11.04 -10.13
CA LEU A 105 9.07 11.69 -8.90
C LEU A 105 10.25 10.93 -8.29
N GLU A 106 11.40 11.59 -8.24
CA GLU A 106 12.60 11.10 -7.59
C GLU A 106 13.01 12.06 -6.48
N ASN A 107 12.99 11.58 -5.25
CA ASN A 107 13.28 12.39 -4.06
C ASN A 107 14.02 11.56 -3.01
N TYR A 108 14.73 12.22 -2.10
CA TYR A 108 15.26 11.62 -0.90
C TYR A 108 14.30 11.88 0.27
N LEU A 109 13.85 10.82 0.94
CA LEU A 109 12.93 10.88 2.07
C LEU A 109 13.71 10.68 3.37
N LEU A 110 13.42 11.52 4.36
CA LEU A 110 13.99 11.45 5.70
C LEU A 110 12.88 11.26 6.73
N GLU A 111 12.99 10.25 7.58
CA GLU A 111 12.15 10.10 8.76
C GLU A 111 12.72 10.95 9.90
N THR A 112 11.91 11.88 10.41
CA THR A 112 12.28 12.75 11.53
C THR A 112 12.21 12.02 12.88
N LYS A 113 12.72 12.63 13.94
CA LYS A 113 12.60 12.10 15.32
C LYS A 113 11.15 11.95 15.79
N THR A 114 10.24 12.75 15.23
CA THR A 114 8.77 12.66 15.47
C THR A 114 8.07 11.63 14.60
N HIS A 115 8.82 10.79 13.88
CA HIS A 115 8.29 9.79 12.95
C HIS A 115 7.53 10.37 11.75
N ASP A 116 7.69 11.65 11.45
CA ASP A 116 7.24 12.25 10.20
C ASP A 116 8.21 11.93 9.07
N VAL A 117 7.70 11.86 7.85
CA VAL A 117 8.53 11.70 6.66
C VAL A 117 8.49 13.00 5.87
N ILE A 118 9.65 13.52 5.54
CA ILE A 118 9.83 14.75 4.76
C ILE A 118 10.75 14.50 3.57
N ILE A 119 10.67 15.36 2.56
CA ILE A 119 11.65 15.39 1.47
C ILE A 119 12.87 16.19 1.93
N THR A 120 14.06 15.66 1.66
CA THR A 120 15.33 16.32 1.97
C THR A 120 16.22 16.41 0.72
N LYS A 121 17.04 17.45 0.65
CA LYS A 121 18.11 17.57 -0.34
C LYS A 121 19.40 16.86 0.10
N ASP A 122 19.51 16.52 1.38
CA ASP A 122 20.67 15.82 1.94
C ASP A 122 20.61 14.33 1.60
N LYS A 123 21.31 13.95 0.53
CA LYS A 123 21.41 12.56 0.05
C LYS A 123 22.05 11.60 1.06
N LYS A 124 22.87 12.12 2.00
CA LYS A 124 23.51 11.29 3.02
C LYS A 124 22.53 10.88 4.13
N LYS A 125 21.53 11.71 4.42
CA LYS A 125 20.53 11.46 5.46
C LYS A 125 19.21 10.89 4.89
N GLY A 126 18.90 11.19 3.64
CA GLY A 126 17.68 10.74 2.98
C GLY A 126 17.84 9.38 2.31
N ILE A 127 16.74 8.70 2.14
CA ILE A 127 16.64 7.41 1.41
C ILE A 127 15.89 7.65 0.10
N LEU A 128 16.48 7.20 -1.02
CA LEU A 128 15.90 7.35 -2.36
C LEU A 128 14.50 6.74 -2.46
N ALA A 129 13.58 7.51 -3.03
CA ALA A 129 12.19 7.16 -3.28
C ALA A 129 11.82 7.52 -4.72
N ILE A 130 11.36 6.53 -5.49
CA ILE A 130 11.03 6.67 -6.92
C ILE A 130 9.57 6.23 -7.12
N THR A 131 8.77 7.14 -7.69
CA THR A 131 7.35 6.95 -7.99
C THR A 131 7.05 7.46 -9.39
N ASN A 132 6.44 6.63 -10.22
CA ASN A 132 5.86 7.05 -11.50
C ASN A 132 4.35 7.18 -11.34
N PHE A 133 3.74 8.14 -12.01
CA PHE A 133 2.30 8.18 -12.12
C PHE A 133 1.82 8.63 -13.49
N GLU A 134 0.63 8.15 -13.84
CA GLU A 134 -0.12 8.49 -15.03
C GLU A 134 -1.47 9.08 -14.63
N VAL A 135 -1.89 10.12 -15.33
CA VAL A 135 -3.21 10.72 -15.17
C VAL A 135 -4.23 9.83 -15.87
N MET A 136 -5.20 9.32 -15.12
CA MET A 136 -6.29 8.52 -15.69
C MET A 136 -7.49 9.37 -16.06
N GLU A 137 -7.94 10.21 -15.12
CA GLU A 137 -9.13 11.03 -15.27
C GLU A 137 -9.05 12.22 -14.31
N TYR A 138 -9.69 13.33 -14.64
CA TYR A 138 -9.83 14.48 -13.74
C TYR A 138 -11.15 15.21 -13.95
N ASN A 139 -11.60 15.89 -12.91
CA ASN A 139 -12.72 16.82 -12.95
C ASN A 139 -12.27 18.21 -12.49
N LYS A 140 -13.21 19.12 -12.21
CA LYS A 140 -12.90 20.51 -11.76
C LYS A 140 -12.12 20.60 -10.44
N LYS A 141 -12.06 19.52 -9.64
CA LYS A 141 -11.52 19.56 -8.27
C LYS A 141 -10.44 18.51 -8.01
N TYR A 142 -10.53 17.36 -8.63
CA TYR A 142 -9.72 16.18 -8.33
C TYR A 142 -9.13 15.53 -9.57
N THR A 143 -8.05 14.78 -9.37
CA THR A 143 -7.43 13.93 -10.39
C THR A 143 -7.28 12.52 -9.85
N LEU A 144 -7.65 11.51 -10.66
CA LEU A 144 -7.35 10.09 -10.43
C LEU A 144 -6.03 9.75 -11.09
N LEU A 145 -5.11 9.19 -10.32
CA LEU A 145 -3.79 8.76 -10.77
C LEU A 145 -3.67 7.24 -10.70
N ASN A 146 -3.03 6.66 -11.73
CA ASN A 146 -2.41 5.33 -11.70
C ASN A 146 -0.94 5.51 -11.31
N ILE A 147 -0.51 4.88 -10.24
CA ILE A 147 0.82 5.09 -9.64
C ILE A 147 1.58 3.77 -9.60
N GLU A 148 2.80 3.74 -10.14
CA GLU A 148 3.76 2.65 -9.94
C GLU A 148 4.88 3.10 -9.01
N ILE A 149 5.14 2.36 -7.93
CA ILE A 149 6.28 2.62 -7.06
C ILE A 149 7.45 1.68 -7.37
N LYS A 150 8.64 2.23 -7.60
CA LYS A 150 9.88 1.45 -7.77
C LYS A 150 10.54 1.15 -6.43
N THR A 151 10.35 2.01 -5.45
CA THR A 151 10.78 1.85 -4.05
C THR A 151 9.55 1.76 -3.13
N GLY A 152 9.73 1.43 -1.85
CA GLY A 152 8.61 1.30 -0.91
C GLY A 152 8.94 1.95 0.43
N ARG A 153 9.15 3.28 0.45
CA ARG A 153 9.47 4.01 1.68
C ARG A 153 8.19 4.38 2.44
N LYS A 154 8.31 4.56 3.72
CA LYS A 154 7.21 5.00 4.59
C LYS A 154 6.58 6.27 4.04
N ASN A 155 5.26 6.28 3.89
CA ASN A 155 4.46 7.41 3.36
C ASN A 155 4.93 7.96 1.99
N GLN A 156 5.68 7.21 1.19
CA GLN A 156 6.34 7.67 -0.04
C GLN A 156 5.40 8.44 -0.97
N ILE A 157 4.34 7.79 -1.44
CA ILE A 157 3.38 8.38 -2.38
C ILE A 157 2.76 9.66 -1.78
N ARG A 158 2.40 9.60 -0.51
CA ARG A 158 1.71 10.67 0.20
C ARG A 158 2.55 11.95 0.28
N VAL A 159 3.82 11.82 0.73
CA VAL A 159 4.71 12.97 0.88
C VAL A 159 5.17 13.52 -0.47
N GLN A 160 5.40 12.67 -1.48
CA GLN A 160 5.82 13.10 -2.80
C GLN A 160 4.71 13.87 -3.53
N LEU A 161 3.47 13.37 -3.51
CA LEU A 161 2.33 14.07 -4.13
C LEU A 161 2.01 15.38 -3.41
N ALA A 162 2.09 15.42 -2.08
CA ALA A 162 1.92 16.67 -1.32
C ALA A 162 3.01 17.70 -1.66
N ASN A 163 4.26 17.26 -1.89
CA ASN A 163 5.37 18.15 -2.25
C ASN A 163 5.15 18.85 -3.59
N ILE A 164 4.53 18.18 -4.56
CA ILE A 164 4.16 18.77 -5.84
C ILE A 164 2.81 19.51 -5.80
N LYS A 165 2.27 19.81 -4.59
CA LYS A 165 1.02 20.54 -4.36
C LYS A 165 -0.27 19.82 -4.76
N HIS A 166 -0.20 18.50 -4.94
CA HIS A 166 -1.34 17.63 -5.21
C HIS A 166 -1.50 16.56 -4.12
N PRO A 167 -1.78 16.95 -2.84
CA PRO A 167 -1.94 15.98 -1.78
C PRO A 167 -3.11 15.04 -2.04
N ILE A 168 -3.00 13.81 -1.56
CA ILE A 168 -4.07 12.81 -1.67
C ILE A 168 -5.29 13.27 -0.89
N VAL A 169 -6.47 13.12 -1.48
CA VAL A 169 -7.76 13.42 -0.84
C VAL A 169 -7.93 12.57 0.42
N GLY A 170 -8.30 13.19 1.53
CA GLY A 170 -8.44 12.54 2.83
C GLY A 170 -7.12 12.27 3.56
N ASP A 171 -5.99 12.77 3.06
CA ASP A 171 -4.71 12.68 3.77
C ASP A 171 -4.62 13.69 4.91
N LYS A 172 -4.87 13.23 6.14
CA LYS A 172 -4.83 14.08 7.36
C LYS A 172 -3.42 14.53 7.75
N LYS A 173 -2.38 13.87 7.21
CA LYS A 173 -0.99 14.15 7.58
C LYS A 173 -0.29 15.10 6.61
N TYR A 174 -0.46 14.89 5.32
CA TYR A 174 0.22 15.65 4.27
C TYR A 174 -0.72 16.51 3.43
N GLY A 175 -2.03 16.38 3.63
CA GLY A 175 -3.06 17.08 2.86
C GLY A 175 -3.92 18.02 3.71
N ASN A 176 -5.10 18.26 3.21
CA ASN A 176 -6.12 19.08 3.87
C ASN A 176 -6.85 18.25 4.94
N LYS A 177 -7.39 18.93 5.99
CA LYS A 177 -8.15 18.28 7.07
C LYS A 177 -9.56 17.86 6.62
N GLU A 178 -9.69 17.23 5.47
CA GLU A 178 -10.96 16.72 4.98
C GLU A 178 -11.46 15.54 5.85
N ARG A 179 -12.76 15.53 6.13
CA ARG A 179 -13.40 14.49 6.96
C ARG A 179 -13.69 13.22 6.15
N MET A 180 -12.73 12.74 5.35
CA MET A 180 -12.92 11.52 4.58
C MET A 180 -11.69 10.60 4.71
N PRO A 181 -11.86 9.29 4.46
CA PRO A 181 -10.75 8.35 4.46
C PRO A 181 -9.75 8.65 3.35
N LEU A 182 -8.47 8.30 3.57
CA LEU A 182 -7.40 8.40 2.59
C LEU A 182 -7.79 7.70 1.27
N CYS A 183 -7.74 8.45 0.17
CA CYS A 183 -8.06 7.95 -1.16
C CYS A 183 -6.81 7.36 -1.84
N LEU A 184 -6.20 6.35 -1.22
CA LEU A 184 -5.02 5.60 -1.69
C LEU A 184 -5.27 4.10 -1.55
N GLN A 185 -5.14 3.37 -2.67
CA GLN A 185 -5.36 1.93 -2.71
C GLN A 185 -4.26 1.21 -3.50
N ALA A 186 -3.59 0.24 -2.89
CA ALA A 186 -2.75 -0.73 -3.59
C ALA A 186 -3.67 -1.68 -4.38
N TYR A 187 -3.77 -1.50 -5.70
CA TYR A 187 -4.79 -2.20 -6.47
C TYR A 187 -4.26 -3.34 -7.32
N ARG A 188 -2.97 -3.31 -7.70
CA ARG A 188 -2.39 -4.33 -8.57
C ARG A 188 -1.00 -4.72 -8.11
N LEU A 189 -0.71 -6.02 -8.17
CA LEU A 189 0.58 -6.64 -7.88
C LEU A 189 0.97 -7.57 -9.02
N GLU A 190 2.22 -7.49 -9.47
CA GLU A 190 2.81 -8.41 -10.44
C GLU A 190 4.12 -8.95 -9.90
N PHE A 191 4.27 -10.26 -9.85
CA PHE A 191 5.48 -10.91 -9.36
C PHE A 191 5.61 -12.36 -9.82
N LEU A 192 6.80 -12.92 -9.76
CA LEU A 192 7.02 -14.36 -9.94
C LEU A 192 6.66 -15.10 -8.64
N HIS A 193 5.83 -16.13 -8.77
CA HIS A 193 5.51 -17.00 -7.64
C HIS A 193 6.79 -17.66 -7.11
N PRO A 194 7.12 -17.53 -5.79
CA PRO A 194 8.43 -17.86 -5.23
C PRO A 194 8.83 -19.35 -5.31
N ILE A 195 7.87 -20.23 -5.59
CA ILE A 195 8.11 -21.67 -5.69
C ILE A 195 7.90 -22.19 -7.11
N THR A 196 6.82 -21.77 -7.76
CA THR A 196 6.44 -22.29 -9.09
C THR A 196 7.04 -21.50 -10.25
N ASN A 197 7.61 -20.31 -9.97
CA ASN A 197 8.13 -19.35 -10.95
C ASN A 197 7.10 -18.89 -12.02
N LYS A 198 5.81 -19.17 -11.80
CA LYS A 198 4.74 -18.65 -12.65
C LYS A 198 4.53 -17.16 -12.39
N ASN A 199 4.21 -16.40 -13.43
CA ASN A 199 3.77 -15.03 -13.29
C ASN A 199 2.45 -14.98 -12.52
N ILE A 200 2.40 -14.17 -11.48
CA ILE A 200 1.20 -13.85 -10.73
C ILE A 200 0.89 -12.38 -11.00
N GLU A 201 -0.29 -12.14 -11.51
CA GLU A 201 -0.86 -10.81 -11.68
C GLU A 201 -2.21 -10.80 -10.97
N ILE A 202 -2.37 -9.90 -10.02
CA ILE A 202 -3.59 -9.75 -9.21
C ILE A 202 -3.98 -8.30 -9.20
N GLU A 203 -5.24 -8.07 -9.54
CA GLU A 203 -5.82 -6.73 -9.58
C GLU A 203 -7.18 -6.71 -8.89
N ILE A 204 -7.48 -5.62 -8.20
CA ILE A 204 -8.80 -5.31 -7.64
C ILE A 204 -9.34 -4.03 -8.26
N LYS A 205 -10.66 -3.97 -8.41
CA LYS A 205 -11.35 -2.84 -9.04
C LYS A 205 -11.16 -1.54 -8.26
N LEU A 206 -11.24 -0.43 -8.99
CA LEU A 206 -11.34 0.89 -8.40
C LEU A 206 -12.55 0.95 -7.45
N PRO A 207 -12.36 1.36 -6.18
CA PRO A 207 -13.47 1.47 -5.25
C PRO A 207 -14.50 2.50 -5.71
N LYS A 208 -15.78 2.17 -5.64
CA LYS A 208 -16.87 3.09 -6.00
C LYS A 208 -16.74 4.48 -5.37
N LYS A 209 -16.23 4.55 -4.13
CA LYS A 209 -16.05 5.84 -3.46
C LYS A 209 -14.97 6.72 -4.13
N LEU A 210 -13.92 6.14 -4.73
CA LEU A 210 -12.90 6.87 -5.49
C LEU A 210 -13.45 7.26 -6.86
N GLU A 211 -14.16 6.35 -7.50
CA GLU A 211 -14.85 6.58 -8.76
C GLU A 211 -15.87 7.73 -8.66
N ASN A 212 -16.68 7.76 -7.59
CA ASN A 212 -17.67 8.84 -7.36
C ASN A 212 -17.06 10.21 -7.09
N LEU A 213 -15.76 10.28 -6.71
CA LEU A 213 -15.08 11.58 -6.54
C LEU A 213 -14.65 12.21 -7.87
N ILE A 214 -14.50 11.38 -8.90
CA ILE A 214 -14.01 11.82 -10.22
C ILE A 214 -15.19 12.15 -11.17
N LYS A 215 -16.29 11.45 -11.03
CA LYS A 215 -17.55 11.80 -11.69
C LYS A 215 -18.11 13.11 -11.16
#